data_b1c022d8ca59d81d576e974fb9bfa09a
#
_entry.id   b1c022d8ca59d81d576e974fb9bfa09a
#
_cell.length_a   1.000
_cell.length_b   1.000
_cell.length_c   1.000
_cell.angle_alpha   90.00
_cell.angle_beta   90.00
_cell.angle_gamma   90.00
#
_symmetry.space_group_name_H-M   'P 1'
#
loop_
_entity.id
_entity.type
_entity.pdbx_description
1 polymer ?
#
loop_
_entity_poly.entity_id
_entity_poly.type
_entity_poly.pdbx_seq_one_letter_code
_entity_poly.pdbx_strand_id
1 'polypeptide(L)'
;MIHAVRKTMLAAAGFGMLALVGNVAHAADTIKIGVLYSMTGAGSVLGPKQAEAAQMAFDEANAGGGVNVGGKKMKIEVVQRDDETKPAVAISRATEMVRTGGVKIIQGGTFAHVSMALNEEAKKHNFFLMTTNGVPDNFFEKATKAPYALAILGDTGMVGRGTVDYLVGKHKPKRIVFLMPDYAYGKGAWAGAEATLKMHPQIQAKVIWTPVGAADVTAQLIQAMEFQPDVIALGQWGKDLITALKQAGEMGLKSKTKLFVNWIIDLVAVGIPPEILEGVDSQTWWYHDKSGVSDVEVSKLTEDFVKKYEARFGAPPDPYIMTAYFGSKEIIRAIEASGSTEPDKMYAALMKNPNFLTAKGPATWRVDGRPRYKYNAWIISGLPADKRASKNHWGRIIDSHSGDAFLPDVKSLGW
;
A
#
# COMPACT_ATOMS: atom_id res chain seq x y z
N MET A 1 66.74 39.25 67.64
CA MET A 1 66.92 38.34 68.79
C MET A 1 65.77 37.40 68.85
N ILE A 2 66.00 36.20 68.55
CA ILE A 2 65.68 35.00 69.31
C ILE A 2 64.25 34.41 69.09
N HIS A 3 64.26 33.22 68.54
CA HIS A 3 63.55 31.96 68.74
C HIS A 3 62.08 31.85 68.38
N ALA A 4 61.72 31.16 67.38
CA ALA A 4 61.54 29.73 67.22
C ALA A 4 60.49 29.11 68.18
N VAL A 5 59.43 28.58 67.64
CA VAL A 5 58.95 27.20 67.92
C VAL A 5 58.01 26.74 66.83
N ARG A 6 58.37 25.65 66.21
CA ARG A 6 57.54 24.80 65.23
C ARG A 6 56.41 24.10 66.01
N LYS A 7 55.23 24.09 65.43
CA LYS A 7 54.24 23.03 65.68
C LYS A 7 53.73 22.48 64.37
N THR A 8 54.10 21.27 64.10
CA THR A 8 53.66 20.39 63.06
C THR A 8 52.23 19.95 63.31
N MET A 9 51.33 20.19 62.38
CA MET A 9 50.05 19.46 62.30
C MET A 9 49.99 18.63 61.03
N LEU A 10 49.98 17.32 61.22
CA LEU A 10 49.60 16.32 60.16
C LEU A 10 48.14 16.51 59.78
N ALA A 11 47.86 16.89 58.53
CA ALA A 11 46.52 16.77 57.94
C ALA A 11 46.53 15.50 57.10
N ALA A 12 45.72 14.52 57.55
CA ALA A 12 45.43 13.29 56.77
C ALA A 12 44.59 13.62 55.56
N ALA A 13 45.14 13.46 54.39
CA ALA A 13 44.39 13.56 53.11
C ALA A 13 43.66 12.23 52.89
N GLY A 14 42.35 12.24 53.19
CA GLY A 14 41.46 11.17 52.78
C GLY A 14 41.18 11.24 51.26
N PHE A 15 41.73 10.33 50.48
CA PHE A 15 41.42 10.14 49.07
C PHE A 15 40.05 9.47 48.99
N GLY A 16 38.98 10.26 48.74
CA GLY A 16 37.69 9.79 48.35
C GLY A 16 37.73 9.34 46.87
N MET A 17 37.83 8.03 46.64
CA MET A 17 37.69 7.42 45.31
C MET A 17 36.21 7.52 44.90
N LEU A 18 35.82 8.57 44.16
CA LEU A 18 34.56 8.60 43.43
C LEU A 18 34.64 7.53 42.32
N ALA A 19 33.99 6.42 42.54
CA ALA A 19 33.73 5.45 41.48
C ALA A 19 32.75 6.12 40.48
N LEU A 20 33.28 6.66 39.39
CA LEU A 20 32.49 6.94 38.20
C LEU A 20 31.96 5.60 37.68
N VAL A 21 30.74 5.24 38.09
CA VAL A 21 29.95 4.23 37.39
C VAL A 21 29.59 4.87 36.04
N GLY A 22 30.48 4.73 35.09
CA GLY A 22 30.16 5.03 33.69
C GLY A 22 28.97 4.17 33.28
N ASN A 23 27.82 4.80 33.09
CA ASN A 23 26.74 4.18 32.33
C ASN A 23 27.32 3.91 30.94
N VAL A 24 27.83 2.69 30.76
CA VAL A 24 28.04 2.14 29.42
C VAL A 24 26.65 2.04 28.81
N ALA A 25 26.23 3.07 28.07
CA ALA A 25 25.08 2.98 27.21
C ALA A 25 25.35 1.80 26.27
N HIS A 26 24.80 0.64 26.60
CA HIS A 26 24.77 -0.46 25.67
C HIS A 26 24.08 0.08 24.42
N ALA A 27 24.82 0.15 23.33
CA ALA A 27 24.23 0.38 22.03
C ALA A 27 23.09 -0.63 21.90
N ALA A 28 21.84 -0.13 21.88
CA ALA A 28 20.70 -1.03 21.76
C ALA A 28 20.90 -1.86 20.50
N ASP A 29 20.89 -3.19 20.63
CA ASP A 29 20.97 -4.05 19.46
C ASP A 29 19.85 -3.64 18.49
N THR A 30 20.20 -3.42 17.24
CA THR A 30 19.29 -2.96 16.20
C THR A 30 18.97 -4.06 15.20
N ILE A 31 17.75 -4.03 14.69
CA ILE A 31 17.30 -4.84 13.56
C ILE A 31 17.22 -3.91 12.36
N LYS A 32 17.89 -4.27 11.28
CA LYS A 32 17.80 -3.52 10.03
C LYS A 32 16.62 -4.01 9.19
N ILE A 33 15.73 -3.09 8.82
CA ILE A 33 14.61 -3.33 7.91
C ILE A 33 14.78 -2.45 6.68
N GLY A 34 14.80 -3.06 5.51
CA GLY A 34 14.85 -2.36 4.23
C GLY A 34 13.48 -1.74 3.89
N VAL A 35 13.48 -0.46 3.54
CA VAL A 35 12.31 0.25 2.99
C VAL A 35 12.66 0.72 1.59
N LEU A 36 12.08 0.07 0.57
CA LEU A 36 12.45 0.24 -0.82
C LEU A 36 11.23 0.65 -1.65
N TYR A 37 11.10 1.94 -1.90
CA TYR A 37 9.99 2.54 -2.65
C TYR A 37 10.49 3.43 -3.78
N SER A 38 9.61 3.78 -4.71
CA SER A 38 9.89 4.71 -5.82
C SER A 38 9.89 6.15 -5.31
N MET A 39 11.02 6.61 -4.77
CA MET A 39 11.18 7.98 -4.24
C MET A 39 11.29 8.99 -5.37
N THR A 40 11.82 8.56 -6.52
CA THR A 40 11.95 9.35 -7.75
C THR A 40 11.26 8.67 -8.93
N GLY A 41 11.26 9.32 -10.11
CA GLY A 41 10.59 8.81 -11.31
C GLY A 41 9.06 8.94 -11.23
N ALA A 42 8.35 8.04 -11.89
CA ALA A 42 6.88 8.04 -11.94
C ALA A 42 6.21 7.84 -10.57
N GLY A 43 6.93 7.23 -9.63
CA GLY A 43 6.45 6.98 -8.27
C GLY A 43 6.66 8.10 -7.26
N SER A 44 7.32 9.19 -7.64
CA SER A 44 7.74 10.28 -6.73
C SER A 44 6.60 10.95 -5.94
N VAL A 45 5.37 10.87 -6.42
CA VAL A 45 4.19 11.39 -5.70
C VAL A 45 3.78 10.47 -4.54
N LEU A 46 4.04 9.18 -4.67
CA LEU A 46 3.53 8.15 -3.75
C LEU A 46 4.63 7.54 -2.86
N GLY A 47 5.78 7.18 -3.44
CA GLY A 47 6.86 6.47 -2.75
C GLY A 47 7.35 7.15 -1.47
N PRO A 48 7.63 8.49 -1.47
CA PRO A 48 8.01 9.20 -0.26
C PRO A 48 6.97 9.07 0.86
N LYS A 49 5.68 9.17 0.54
CA LYS A 49 4.58 9.04 1.50
C LYS A 49 4.43 7.63 2.07
N GLN A 50 4.70 6.61 1.25
CA GLN A 50 4.75 5.23 1.73
C GLN A 50 5.93 5.00 2.67
N ALA A 51 7.11 5.55 2.37
CA ALA A 51 8.27 5.46 3.25
C ALA A 51 8.04 6.19 4.58
N GLU A 52 7.43 7.39 4.56
CA GLU A 52 7.03 8.13 5.77
C GLU A 52 6.07 7.31 6.64
N ALA A 53 5.09 6.63 6.05
CA ALA A 53 4.14 5.79 6.76
C ALA A 53 4.79 4.53 7.38
N ALA A 54 5.70 3.90 6.64
CA ALA A 54 6.49 2.78 7.14
C ALA A 54 7.37 3.22 8.32
N GLN A 55 8.08 4.34 8.19
CA GLN A 55 8.89 4.92 9.25
C GLN A 55 8.07 5.23 10.50
N MET A 56 6.85 5.78 10.33
CA MET A 56 5.94 6.09 11.44
C MET A 56 5.62 4.82 12.26
N ALA A 57 5.33 3.70 11.61
CA ALA A 57 5.03 2.44 12.30
C ALA A 57 6.24 1.89 13.07
N PHE A 58 7.45 2.01 12.50
CA PHE A 58 8.70 1.59 13.15
C PHE A 58 9.10 2.53 14.28
N ASP A 59 8.87 3.85 14.13
CA ASP A 59 9.10 4.83 15.21
C ASP A 59 8.19 4.54 16.41
N GLU A 60 6.92 4.18 16.19
CA GLU A 60 6.00 3.77 17.26
C GLU A 60 6.52 2.54 18.02
N ALA A 61 7.00 1.51 17.31
CA ALA A 61 7.60 0.34 17.93
C ALA A 61 8.85 0.72 18.74
N ASN A 62 9.68 1.57 18.17
CA ASN A 62 10.88 2.08 18.85
C ASN A 62 10.56 2.90 20.08
N ALA A 63 9.53 3.77 20.03
CA ALA A 63 9.06 4.53 21.19
C ALA A 63 8.54 3.62 22.31
N GLY A 64 7.88 2.50 21.95
CA GLY A 64 7.43 1.44 22.86
C GLY A 64 8.56 0.55 23.43
N GLY A 65 9.83 0.91 23.22
CA GLY A 65 10.98 0.16 23.71
C GLY A 65 11.63 -0.77 22.69
N GLY A 66 11.10 -0.85 21.47
CA GLY A 66 11.54 -1.76 20.40
C GLY A 66 10.72 -3.05 20.35
N VAL A 67 11.14 -3.97 19.50
CA VAL A 67 10.49 -5.28 19.28
C VAL A 67 11.21 -6.41 20.01
N ASN A 68 10.47 -7.44 20.41
CA ASN A 68 11.05 -8.57 21.12
C ASN A 68 11.62 -9.61 20.15
N VAL A 69 12.91 -9.89 20.26
CA VAL A 69 13.62 -10.92 19.51
C VAL A 69 14.33 -11.85 20.50
N GLY A 70 13.86 -13.09 20.61
CA GLY A 70 14.45 -14.08 21.51
C GLY A 70 14.47 -13.66 22.99
N GLY A 71 13.49 -12.87 23.43
CA GLY A 71 13.40 -12.35 24.82
C GLY A 71 14.12 -11.02 25.02
N LYS A 72 14.84 -10.49 24.02
CA LYS A 72 15.56 -9.21 24.07
C LYS A 72 14.80 -8.13 23.28
N LYS A 73 14.66 -6.92 23.86
CA LYS A 73 14.13 -5.75 23.15
C LYS A 73 15.20 -5.16 22.24
N MET A 74 14.88 -5.05 20.95
CA MET A 74 15.76 -4.50 19.93
C MET A 74 15.08 -3.32 19.23
N LYS A 75 15.85 -2.29 18.89
CA LYS A 75 15.34 -1.15 18.10
C LYS A 75 15.36 -1.49 16.61
N ILE A 76 14.45 -0.89 15.86
CA ILE A 76 14.41 -1.00 14.40
C ILE A 76 15.17 0.17 13.79
N GLU A 77 16.14 -0.16 12.94
CA GLU A 77 16.86 0.75 12.06
C GLU A 77 16.30 0.61 10.64
N VAL A 78 15.79 1.69 10.07
CA VAL A 78 15.26 1.68 8.70
C VAL A 78 16.39 1.99 7.71
N VAL A 79 16.63 1.06 6.81
CA VAL A 79 17.54 1.23 5.67
C VAL A 79 16.71 1.59 4.45
N GLN A 80 16.60 2.90 4.17
CA GLN A 80 15.78 3.39 3.05
C GLN A 80 16.58 3.44 1.74
N ARG A 81 15.94 3.02 0.62
CA ARG A 81 16.49 3.10 -0.74
C ARG A 81 15.40 3.49 -1.73
N ASP A 82 15.83 4.07 -2.85
CA ASP A 82 15.00 4.45 -4.00
C ASP A 82 15.13 3.39 -5.10
N ASP A 83 14.01 2.88 -5.59
CA ASP A 83 13.95 1.98 -6.75
C ASP A 83 13.81 2.71 -8.09
N GLU A 84 13.67 4.05 -8.06
CA GLU A 84 13.52 4.93 -9.24
C GLU A 84 12.37 4.50 -10.17
N THR A 85 11.42 3.72 -9.69
CA THR A 85 10.36 3.08 -10.50
C THR A 85 10.92 2.09 -11.55
N LYS A 86 12.15 1.59 -11.35
CA LYS A 86 12.84 0.71 -12.28
C LYS A 86 13.15 -0.66 -11.66
N PRO A 87 12.68 -1.78 -12.25
CA PRO A 87 12.96 -3.13 -11.74
C PRO A 87 14.46 -3.42 -11.55
N ALA A 88 15.30 -3.01 -12.51
CA ALA A 88 16.74 -3.26 -12.43
C ALA A 88 17.39 -2.51 -11.24
N VAL A 89 16.92 -1.30 -10.93
CA VAL A 89 17.39 -0.54 -9.76
C VAL A 89 16.91 -1.20 -8.47
N ALA A 90 15.64 -1.61 -8.42
CA ALA A 90 15.08 -2.33 -7.27
C ALA A 90 15.86 -3.60 -6.95
N ILE A 91 16.21 -4.40 -7.98
CA ILE A 91 17.06 -5.60 -7.86
C ILE A 91 18.41 -5.23 -7.25
N SER A 92 19.10 -4.22 -7.82
CA SER A 92 20.41 -3.77 -7.34
C SER A 92 20.36 -3.33 -5.87
N ARG A 93 19.36 -2.53 -5.49
CA ARG A 93 19.18 -2.02 -4.12
C ARG A 93 18.84 -3.12 -3.13
N ALA A 94 17.93 -4.04 -3.50
CA ALA A 94 17.59 -5.17 -2.66
C ALA A 94 18.80 -6.08 -2.41
N THR A 95 19.56 -6.38 -3.46
CA THR A 95 20.80 -7.18 -3.38
C THR A 95 21.84 -6.49 -2.47
N GLU A 96 22.06 -5.18 -2.62
CA GLU A 96 22.94 -4.39 -1.75
C GLU A 96 22.52 -4.50 -0.28
N MET A 97 21.23 -4.22 0.01
CA MET A 97 20.68 -4.28 1.36
C MET A 97 20.90 -5.65 2.02
N VAL A 98 20.63 -6.73 1.28
CA VAL A 98 20.73 -8.10 1.82
C VAL A 98 22.17 -8.54 1.96
N ARG A 99 23.01 -8.39 0.92
CA ARG A 99 24.36 -8.96 0.90
C ARG A 99 25.39 -8.17 1.70
N THR A 100 25.28 -6.86 1.73
CA THR A 100 26.25 -5.98 2.40
C THR A 100 25.64 -5.20 3.56
N GLY A 101 24.34 -4.92 3.52
CA GLY A 101 23.62 -4.18 4.56
C GLY A 101 23.16 -5.03 5.74
N GLY A 102 23.17 -6.36 5.64
CA GLY A 102 22.68 -7.26 6.69
C GLY A 102 21.15 -7.24 6.86
N VAL A 103 20.40 -6.81 5.84
CA VAL A 103 18.95 -6.74 5.85
C VAL A 103 18.37 -8.11 5.50
N LYS A 104 17.44 -8.61 6.34
CA LYS A 104 16.69 -9.86 6.11
C LYS A 104 15.21 -9.63 5.80
N ILE A 105 14.76 -8.40 5.91
CA ILE A 105 13.35 -8.00 5.81
C ILE A 105 13.29 -6.77 4.91
N ILE A 106 12.55 -6.85 3.82
CA ILE A 106 12.32 -5.70 2.91
C ILE A 106 10.83 -5.44 2.79
N GLN A 107 10.45 -4.18 2.98
CA GLN A 107 9.13 -3.67 2.65
C GLN A 107 9.25 -2.74 1.45
N GLY A 108 8.37 -2.90 0.45
CA GLY A 108 8.47 -2.02 -0.70
C GLY A 108 7.61 -2.42 -1.90
N GLY A 109 8.01 -1.89 -3.06
CA GLY A 109 7.33 -2.13 -4.33
C GLY A 109 6.17 -1.17 -4.55
N THR A 110 6.43 0.05 -5.04
CA THR A 110 5.39 1.03 -5.37
C THR A 110 4.59 0.62 -6.62
N PHE A 111 5.18 -0.13 -7.54
CA PHE A 111 4.55 -0.56 -8.79
C PHE A 111 4.61 -2.09 -8.95
N ALA A 112 3.61 -2.64 -9.63
CA ALA A 112 3.47 -4.09 -9.81
C ALA A 112 4.70 -4.77 -10.45
N HIS A 113 5.32 -4.12 -11.45
CA HIS A 113 6.53 -4.64 -12.09
C HIS A 113 7.77 -4.58 -11.19
N VAL A 114 7.85 -3.59 -10.30
CA VAL A 114 8.91 -3.51 -9.27
C VAL A 114 8.68 -4.57 -8.20
N SER A 115 7.43 -4.75 -7.74
CA SER A 115 7.09 -5.81 -6.77
C SER A 115 7.43 -7.20 -7.29
N MET A 116 7.21 -7.47 -8.59
CA MET A 116 7.61 -8.74 -9.20
C MET A 116 9.14 -8.94 -9.19
N ALA A 117 9.91 -7.89 -9.53
CA ALA A 117 11.36 -7.96 -9.47
C ALA A 117 11.87 -8.24 -8.04
N LEU A 118 11.27 -7.60 -7.03
CA LEU A 118 11.58 -7.87 -5.63
C LEU A 118 11.20 -9.30 -5.20
N ASN A 119 10.10 -9.84 -5.72
CA ASN A 119 9.72 -11.22 -5.48
C ASN A 119 10.76 -12.22 -6.02
N GLU A 120 11.27 -12.00 -7.23
CA GLU A 120 12.34 -12.84 -7.78
C GLU A 120 13.64 -12.72 -6.98
N GLU A 121 13.99 -11.53 -6.52
CA GLU A 121 15.16 -11.35 -5.63
C GLU A 121 14.94 -12.00 -4.26
N ALA A 122 13.72 -11.99 -3.73
CA ALA A 122 13.39 -12.68 -2.48
C ALA A 122 13.53 -14.20 -2.59
N LYS A 123 13.26 -14.79 -3.76
CA LYS A 123 13.56 -16.21 -4.04
C LYS A 123 15.06 -16.49 -3.99
N LYS A 124 15.88 -15.64 -4.62
CA LYS A 124 17.33 -15.83 -4.74
C LYS A 124 18.08 -15.67 -3.41
N HIS A 125 17.62 -14.73 -2.59
CA HIS A 125 18.33 -14.28 -1.39
C HIS A 125 17.63 -14.60 -0.08
N ASN A 126 16.46 -15.27 -0.13
CA ASN A 126 15.70 -15.74 1.03
C ASN A 126 15.40 -14.66 2.08
N PHE A 127 15.03 -13.45 1.66
CA PHE A 127 14.56 -12.41 2.58
C PHE A 127 13.04 -12.41 2.71
N PHE A 128 12.53 -11.91 3.84
CA PHE A 128 11.09 -11.66 4.04
C PHE A 128 10.70 -10.43 3.23
N LEU A 129 9.73 -10.59 2.34
CA LEU A 129 9.21 -9.50 1.49
C LEU A 129 7.78 -9.15 1.87
N MET A 130 7.54 -7.89 2.20
CA MET A 130 6.21 -7.31 2.36
C MET A 130 5.97 -6.29 1.26
N THR A 131 5.17 -6.63 0.24
CA THR A 131 4.73 -5.63 -0.75
C THR A 131 3.49 -4.90 -0.24
N THR A 132 3.41 -3.60 -0.50
CA THR A 132 2.35 -2.74 0.03
C THR A 132 1.47 -2.11 -1.04
N ASN A 133 1.76 -2.40 -2.30
CA ASN A 133 0.95 -2.00 -3.45
C ASN A 133 0.38 -3.23 -4.17
N GLY A 134 -0.44 -2.96 -5.19
CA GLY A 134 -0.97 -4.03 -6.04
C GLY A 134 0.15 -4.76 -6.78
N VAL A 135 0.06 -6.06 -6.82
CA VAL A 135 0.98 -6.96 -7.53
C VAL A 135 0.26 -7.61 -8.71
N PRO A 136 0.97 -8.14 -9.72
CA PRO A 136 0.34 -8.95 -10.76
C PRO A 136 -0.29 -10.22 -10.18
N ASP A 137 -1.31 -10.76 -10.83
CA ASP A 137 -2.03 -11.95 -10.35
C ASP A 137 -1.11 -13.14 -10.12
N ASN A 138 -0.14 -13.35 -11.00
CA ASN A 138 0.84 -14.44 -10.92
C ASN A 138 1.81 -14.31 -9.74
N PHE A 139 1.87 -13.16 -9.05
CA PHE A 139 2.63 -13.05 -7.80
C PHE A 139 2.20 -14.09 -6.76
N PHE A 140 0.93 -14.45 -6.75
CA PHE A 140 0.33 -15.36 -5.77
C PHE A 140 0.31 -16.82 -6.20
N GLU A 141 0.73 -17.13 -7.43
CA GLU A 141 0.86 -18.51 -7.89
C GLU A 141 2.00 -19.20 -7.13
N LYS A 142 1.78 -20.44 -6.71
CA LYS A 142 2.76 -21.22 -5.95
C LYS A 142 4.11 -21.36 -6.65
N ALA A 143 4.10 -21.45 -7.97
CA ALA A 143 5.32 -21.55 -8.79
C ALA A 143 6.11 -20.23 -8.84
N THR A 144 5.43 -19.10 -8.75
CA THR A 144 6.02 -17.77 -8.94
C THR A 144 6.38 -17.10 -7.64
N LYS A 145 5.56 -17.27 -6.60
CA LYS A 145 5.71 -16.59 -5.31
C LYS A 145 7.02 -16.97 -4.60
N ALA A 146 7.72 -15.98 -4.08
CA ALA A 146 8.83 -16.24 -3.16
C ALA A 146 8.33 -16.87 -1.84
N PRO A 147 9.09 -17.77 -1.21
CA PRO A 147 8.61 -18.53 -0.04
C PRO A 147 8.10 -17.65 1.09
N TYR A 148 8.72 -16.51 1.34
CA TYR A 148 8.44 -15.61 2.46
C TYR A 148 7.93 -14.24 1.99
N ALA A 149 7.24 -14.19 0.85
CA ALA A 149 6.63 -12.98 0.32
C ALA A 149 5.16 -12.89 0.68
N LEU A 150 4.73 -11.69 1.05
CA LEU A 150 3.34 -11.31 1.33
C LEU A 150 3.03 -10.01 0.59
N ALA A 151 1.78 -9.85 0.16
CA ALA A 151 1.32 -8.60 -0.43
C ALA A 151 0.06 -8.12 0.32
N ILE A 152 0.18 -7.05 1.09
CA ILE A 152 -0.91 -6.58 1.96
C ILE A 152 -2.06 -5.91 1.18
N LEU A 153 -1.85 -5.57 -0.09
CA LEU A 153 -2.91 -4.97 -0.90
C LEU A 153 -3.72 -6.04 -1.64
N GLY A 154 -3.18 -6.72 -2.58
CA GLY A 154 -3.86 -7.63 -3.47
C GLY A 154 -3.32 -7.53 -4.90
N ASP A 155 -4.02 -8.11 -5.86
CA ASP A 155 -3.57 -8.17 -7.26
C ASP A 155 -4.29 -7.17 -8.15
N THR A 156 -3.71 -6.93 -9.33
CA THR A 156 -4.26 -6.03 -10.33
C THR A 156 -5.55 -6.56 -10.97
N GLY A 157 -5.72 -7.87 -11.05
CA GLY A 157 -6.94 -8.50 -11.57
C GLY A 157 -8.16 -8.28 -10.68
N MET A 158 -7.96 -8.12 -9.35
CA MET A 158 -9.05 -7.75 -8.43
C MET A 158 -9.72 -6.44 -8.83
N VAL A 159 -8.97 -5.48 -9.38
CA VAL A 159 -9.53 -4.22 -9.85
C VAL A 159 -10.54 -4.45 -10.97
N GLY A 160 -10.19 -5.28 -11.95
CA GLY A 160 -11.08 -5.62 -13.06
C GLY A 160 -12.28 -6.45 -12.62
N ARG A 161 -12.05 -7.47 -11.79
CA ARG A 161 -13.13 -8.32 -11.23
C ARG A 161 -14.14 -7.48 -10.46
N GLY A 162 -13.66 -6.61 -9.57
CA GLY A 162 -14.53 -5.72 -8.79
C GLY A 162 -15.29 -4.70 -9.65
N THR A 163 -14.65 -4.16 -10.68
CA THR A 163 -15.31 -3.27 -11.63
C THR A 163 -16.50 -3.96 -12.32
N VAL A 164 -16.30 -5.15 -12.86
CA VAL A 164 -17.37 -5.89 -13.55
C VAL A 164 -18.50 -6.24 -12.56
N ASP A 165 -18.15 -6.77 -11.40
CA ASP A 165 -19.13 -7.17 -10.39
C ASP A 165 -20.02 -5.98 -9.96
N TYR A 166 -19.41 -4.83 -9.67
CA TYR A 166 -20.17 -3.62 -9.33
C TYR A 166 -21.06 -3.15 -10.49
N LEU A 167 -20.49 -3.05 -11.70
CA LEU A 167 -21.24 -2.55 -12.85
C LEU A 167 -22.43 -3.45 -13.18
N VAL A 168 -22.23 -4.76 -13.15
CA VAL A 168 -23.30 -5.75 -13.43
C VAL A 168 -24.37 -5.70 -12.33
N GLY A 169 -23.98 -5.74 -11.08
CA GLY A 169 -24.90 -5.70 -9.94
C GLY A 169 -25.73 -4.41 -9.86
N LYS A 170 -25.06 -3.28 -10.08
CA LYS A 170 -25.68 -1.96 -9.88
C LYS A 170 -26.33 -1.36 -11.12
N HIS A 171 -25.66 -1.47 -12.28
CA HIS A 171 -26.06 -0.74 -13.49
C HIS A 171 -26.64 -1.62 -14.59
N LYS A 172 -26.39 -2.94 -14.53
CA LYS A 172 -26.90 -3.93 -15.50
C LYS A 172 -26.66 -3.52 -16.96
N PRO A 173 -25.42 -3.10 -17.31
CA PRO A 173 -25.11 -2.60 -18.64
C PRO A 173 -25.21 -3.71 -19.68
N LYS A 174 -25.54 -3.34 -20.91
CA LYS A 174 -25.47 -4.24 -22.07
C LYS A 174 -24.12 -4.10 -22.79
N ARG A 175 -23.55 -2.90 -22.77
CA ARG A 175 -22.27 -2.60 -23.44
C ARG A 175 -21.34 -1.83 -22.51
N ILE A 176 -20.12 -2.35 -22.35
CA ILE A 176 -19.08 -1.75 -21.53
C ILE A 176 -17.84 -1.54 -22.40
N VAL A 177 -17.27 -0.35 -22.38
CA VAL A 177 -15.92 -0.12 -22.88
C VAL A 177 -14.96 0.01 -21.69
N PHE A 178 -13.89 -0.75 -21.71
CA PHE A 178 -12.76 -0.61 -20.81
C PHE A 178 -11.67 0.19 -21.51
N LEU A 179 -11.44 1.41 -21.06
CA LEU A 179 -10.34 2.26 -21.52
C LEU A 179 -9.14 2.02 -20.60
N MET A 180 -8.15 1.24 -21.05
CA MET A 180 -7.09 0.69 -20.20
C MET A 180 -5.70 1.20 -20.61
N PRO A 181 -4.80 1.49 -19.67
CA PRO A 181 -3.43 1.87 -20.00
C PRO A 181 -2.63 0.64 -20.47
N ASP A 182 -1.82 0.81 -21.52
CA ASP A 182 -1.06 -0.29 -22.14
C ASP A 182 0.23 -0.61 -21.36
N TYR A 183 0.09 -1.16 -20.16
CA TYR A 183 1.18 -1.72 -19.35
C TYR A 183 0.67 -2.81 -18.40
N ALA A 184 1.57 -3.40 -17.58
CA ALA A 184 1.28 -4.57 -16.75
C ALA A 184 0.02 -4.44 -15.88
N TYR A 185 -0.20 -3.27 -15.25
CA TYR A 185 -1.40 -3.02 -14.45
C TYR A 185 -2.68 -3.08 -15.30
N GLY A 186 -2.72 -2.33 -16.42
CA GLY A 186 -3.90 -2.32 -17.28
C GLY A 186 -4.22 -3.70 -17.86
N LYS A 187 -3.20 -4.46 -18.24
CA LYS A 187 -3.35 -5.84 -18.75
C LYS A 187 -3.88 -6.78 -17.67
N GLY A 188 -3.36 -6.70 -16.45
CA GLY A 188 -3.86 -7.50 -15.32
C GLY A 188 -5.30 -7.15 -14.96
N ALA A 189 -5.63 -5.86 -14.89
CA ALA A 189 -7.00 -5.41 -14.61
C ALA A 189 -7.98 -5.86 -15.72
N TRP A 190 -7.59 -5.74 -16.99
CA TRP A 190 -8.41 -6.26 -18.09
C TRP A 190 -8.59 -7.78 -18.01
N ALA A 191 -7.53 -8.53 -17.74
CA ALA A 191 -7.62 -10.00 -17.61
C ALA A 191 -8.61 -10.42 -16.51
N GLY A 192 -8.59 -9.70 -15.36
CA GLY A 192 -9.57 -9.90 -14.30
C GLY A 192 -11.01 -9.56 -14.71
N ALA A 193 -11.18 -8.44 -15.44
CA ALA A 193 -12.48 -8.04 -15.98
C ALA A 193 -12.99 -9.06 -17.00
N GLU A 194 -12.15 -9.48 -17.96
CA GLU A 194 -12.50 -10.44 -19.00
C GLU A 194 -12.89 -11.80 -18.41
N ALA A 195 -12.17 -12.28 -17.41
CA ALA A 195 -12.50 -13.51 -16.72
C ALA A 195 -13.89 -13.45 -16.06
N THR A 196 -14.25 -12.32 -15.46
CA THR A 196 -15.56 -12.12 -14.84
C THR A 196 -16.66 -11.96 -15.90
N LEU A 197 -16.38 -11.26 -17.00
CA LEU A 197 -17.32 -11.08 -18.11
C LEU A 197 -17.72 -12.40 -18.76
N LYS A 198 -16.87 -13.43 -18.76
CA LYS A 198 -17.24 -14.78 -19.24
C LYS A 198 -18.43 -15.39 -18.48
N MET A 199 -18.67 -14.96 -17.25
CA MET A 199 -19.86 -15.35 -16.46
C MET A 199 -21.11 -14.54 -16.83
N HIS A 200 -20.97 -13.51 -17.67
CA HIS A 200 -22.03 -12.60 -18.10
C HIS A 200 -22.10 -12.47 -19.64
N PRO A 201 -22.37 -13.58 -20.37
CA PRO A 201 -22.29 -13.61 -21.86
C PRO A 201 -23.27 -12.66 -22.56
N GLN A 202 -24.26 -12.14 -21.84
CA GLN A 202 -25.19 -11.13 -22.34
C GLN A 202 -24.59 -9.73 -22.45
N ILE A 203 -23.39 -9.49 -21.88
CA ILE A 203 -22.73 -8.18 -21.90
C ILE A 203 -21.71 -8.17 -23.04
N GLN A 204 -21.83 -7.17 -23.91
CA GLN A 204 -20.81 -6.88 -24.91
C GLN A 204 -19.74 -5.98 -24.30
N ALA A 205 -18.50 -6.42 -24.31
CA ALA A 205 -17.39 -5.64 -23.75
C ALA A 205 -16.30 -5.45 -24.81
N LYS A 206 -15.66 -4.28 -24.76
CA LYS A 206 -14.52 -3.92 -25.61
C LYS A 206 -13.43 -3.30 -24.77
N VAL A 207 -12.18 -3.70 -24.97
CA VAL A 207 -11.03 -3.00 -24.40
C VAL A 207 -10.42 -2.08 -25.47
N ILE A 208 -10.05 -0.87 -25.04
CA ILE A 208 -9.31 0.10 -25.84
C ILE A 208 -8.08 0.49 -25.03
N TRP A 209 -6.91 0.33 -25.64
CA TRP A 209 -5.64 0.61 -24.99
C TRP A 209 -5.23 2.06 -25.19
N THR A 210 -4.73 2.70 -24.12
CA THR A 210 -4.16 4.06 -24.17
C THR A 210 -2.67 3.98 -23.89
N PRO A 211 -1.83 4.74 -24.65
CA PRO A 211 -0.41 4.83 -24.32
C PRO A 211 -0.20 5.44 -22.93
N VAL A 212 0.78 4.95 -22.20
CA VAL A 212 1.18 5.52 -20.90
C VAL A 212 1.83 6.89 -21.12
N GLY A 213 1.42 7.89 -20.35
CA GLY A 213 1.92 9.25 -20.46
C GLY A 213 1.34 10.03 -21.63
N ALA A 214 0.27 9.53 -22.27
CA ALA A 214 -0.38 10.24 -23.37
C ALA A 214 -0.96 11.59 -22.89
N ALA A 215 -0.59 12.67 -23.59
CA ALA A 215 -1.15 14.00 -23.35
C ALA A 215 -2.57 14.15 -23.93
N ASP A 216 -2.95 13.26 -24.84
CA ASP A 216 -4.24 13.26 -25.51
C ASP A 216 -4.72 11.83 -25.75
N VAL A 217 -5.97 11.55 -25.33
CA VAL A 217 -6.69 10.27 -25.51
C VAL A 217 -8.04 10.48 -26.20
N THR A 218 -8.26 11.64 -26.81
CA THR A 218 -9.52 12.00 -27.48
C THR A 218 -9.90 10.98 -28.54
N ALA A 219 -8.94 10.50 -29.35
CA ALA A 219 -9.18 9.49 -30.36
C ALA A 219 -9.71 8.17 -29.76
N GLN A 220 -9.17 7.75 -28.62
CA GLN A 220 -9.64 6.53 -27.92
C GLN A 220 -11.03 6.75 -27.28
N LEU A 221 -11.33 7.95 -26.79
CA LEU A 221 -12.66 8.30 -26.29
C LEU A 221 -13.70 8.32 -27.42
N ILE A 222 -13.35 8.85 -28.62
CA ILE A 222 -14.22 8.77 -29.81
C ILE A 222 -14.47 7.32 -30.18
N GLN A 223 -13.42 6.50 -30.27
CA GLN A 223 -13.53 5.06 -30.55
C GLN A 223 -14.38 4.33 -29.50
N ALA A 224 -14.32 4.76 -28.23
CA ALA A 224 -15.16 4.23 -27.17
C ALA A 224 -16.64 4.55 -27.43
N MET A 225 -16.95 5.78 -27.83
CA MET A 225 -18.33 6.22 -28.11
C MET A 225 -18.94 5.59 -29.36
N GLU A 226 -18.13 5.23 -30.37
CA GLU A 226 -18.59 4.46 -31.55
C GLU A 226 -19.21 3.09 -31.14
N PHE A 227 -18.74 2.52 -30.05
CA PHE A 227 -19.33 1.30 -29.48
C PHE A 227 -20.68 1.53 -28.81
N GLN A 228 -21.12 2.79 -28.62
CA GLN A 228 -22.32 3.20 -27.92
C GLN A 228 -22.42 2.56 -26.53
N PRO A 229 -21.44 2.75 -25.65
CA PRO A 229 -21.39 2.06 -24.36
C PRO A 229 -22.41 2.62 -23.38
N ASP A 230 -23.02 1.76 -22.56
CA ASP A 230 -23.76 2.17 -21.38
C ASP A 230 -22.80 2.68 -20.31
N VAL A 231 -21.59 2.11 -20.26
CA VAL A 231 -20.51 2.49 -19.31
C VAL A 231 -19.16 2.52 -20.01
N ILE A 232 -18.38 3.57 -19.74
CA ILE A 232 -16.93 3.59 -20.00
C ILE A 232 -16.23 3.43 -18.65
N ALA A 233 -15.51 2.32 -18.51
CA ALA A 233 -14.68 2.00 -17.34
C ALA A 233 -13.24 2.47 -17.59
N LEU A 234 -12.82 3.53 -16.90
CA LEU A 234 -11.52 4.20 -17.04
C LEU A 234 -10.50 3.50 -16.14
N GLY A 235 -9.50 2.85 -16.74
CA GLY A 235 -8.45 2.14 -16.01
C GLY A 235 -7.13 2.89 -15.91
N GLN A 236 -7.03 4.12 -16.42
CA GLN A 236 -5.82 4.94 -16.32
C GLN A 236 -5.48 5.24 -14.86
N TRP A 237 -4.22 5.61 -14.61
CA TRP A 237 -3.74 5.97 -13.28
C TRP A 237 -2.94 7.28 -13.30
N GLY A 238 -2.92 8.00 -12.17
CA GLY A 238 -2.15 9.24 -12.03
C GLY A 238 -2.58 10.32 -13.02
N LYS A 239 -1.60 10.93 -13.70
CA LYS A 239 -1.84 11.98 -14.68
C LYS A 239 -2.68 11.52 -15.87
N ASP A 240 -2.52 10.26 -16.28
CA ASP A 240 -3.26 9.72 -17.44
C ASP A 240 -4.75 9.63 -17.13
N LEU A 241 -5.13 9.31 -15.88
CA LEU A 241 -6.53 9.36 -15.45
C LEU A 241 -7.08 10.79 -15.43
N ILE A 242 -6.29 11.73 -14.90
CA ILE A 242 -6.68 13.15 -14.90
C ILE A 242 -6.92 13.64 -16.31
N THR A 243 -6.01 13.32 -17.25
CA THR A 243 -6.16 13.66 -18.67
C THR A 243 -7.41 13.05 -19.28
N ALA A 244 -7.63 11.75 -19.11
CA ALA A 244 -8.77 11.03 -19.67
C ALA A 244 -10.11 11.58 -19.15
N LEU A 245 -10.22 11.84 -17.83
CA LEU A 245 -11.43 12.41 -17.25
C LEU A 245 -11.69 13.85 -17.70
N LYS A 246 -10.66 14.71 -17.82
CA LYS A 246 -10.81 16.06 -18.33
C LYS A 246 -11.32 16.05 -19.76
N GLN A 247 -10.70 15.28 -20.64
CA GLN A 247 -11.11 15.18 -22.05
C GLN A 247 -12.50 14.54 -22.19
N ALA A 248 -12.85 13.53 -21.39
CA ALA A 248 -14.20 13.00 -21.34
C ALA A 248 -15.23 14.07 -20.90
N GLY A 249 -14.86 14.94 -19.94
CA GLY A 249 -15.67 16.06 -19.48
C GLY A 249 -15.85 17.11 -20.58
N GLU A 250 -14.78 17.52 -21.25
CA GLU A 250 -14.80 18.47 -22.37
C GLU A 250 -15.63 17.98 -23.55
N MET A 251 -15.64 16.67 -23.81
CA MET A 251 -16.47 16.02 -24.81
C MET A 251 -17.94 15.83 -24.37
N GLY A 252 -18.29 16.18 -23.12
CA GLY A 252 -19.62 16.04 -22.56
C GLY A 252 -20.06 14.56 -22.39
N LEU A 253 -19.14 13.63 -22.21
CA LEU A 253 -19.45 12.19 -22.20
C LEU A 253 -20.34 11.78 -21.02
N LYS A 254 -20.28 12.47 -19.87
CA LYS A 254 -21.13 12.20 -18.71
C LYS A 254 -22.63 12.27 -19.00
N SER A 255 -23.04 13.05 -20.01
CA SER A 255 -24.44 13.15 -20.44
C SER A 255 -24.88 12.04 -21.41
N LYS A 256 -23.94 11.28 -21.96
CA LYS A 256 -24.15 10.27 -23.01
C LYS A 256 -23.94 8.84 -22.53
N THR A 257 -23.07 8.65 -21.56
CA THR A 257 -22.69 7.33 -21.00
C THR A 257 -22.28 7.49 -19.55
N LYS A 258 -22.39 6.44 -18.75
CA LYS A 258 -21.85 6.45 -17.39
C LYS A 258 -20.33 6.32 -17.43
N LEU A 259 -19.63 7.20 -16.71
CA LEU A 259 -18.20 7.05 -16.45
C LEU A 259 -18.01 6.32 -15.13
N PHE A 260 -17.13 5.36 -15.12
CA PHE A 260 -16.68 4.65 -13.93
C PHE A 260 -15.16 4.62 -13.90
N VAL A 261 -14.54 4.89 -12.75
CA VAL A 261 -13.09 4.78 -12.60
C VAL A 261 -12.75 3.46 -11.93
N ASN A 262 -12.02 2.61 -12.63
CA ASN A 262 -11.67 1.28 -12.13
C ASN A 262 -10.87 1.34 -10.82
N TRP A 263 -10.04 2.37 -10.65
CA TRP A 263 -9.24 2.55 -9.45
C TRP A 263 -8.84 4.00 -9.25
N ILE A 264 -9.17 4.57 -8.09
CA ILE A 264 -8.82 5.94 -7.74
C ILE A 264 -8.23 6.00 -6.33
N ILE A 265 -7.35 6.96 -6.13
CA ILE A 265 -6.73 7.28 -4.84
C ILE A 265 -6.82 8.79 -4.58
N ASP A 266 -6.70 9.20 -3.32
CA ASP A 266 -6.83 10.60 -2.91
C ASP A 266 -5.84 11.51 -3.63
N LEU A 267 -4.56 11.09 -3.75
CA LEU A 267 -3.51 11.85 -4.43
C LEU A 267 -3.80 12.14 -5.91
N VAL A 268 -4.61 11.31 -6.55
CA VAL A 268 -5.06 11.53 -7.95
C VAL A 268 -6.33 12.35 -7.99
N ALA A 269 -7.31 12.01 -7.14
CA ALA A 269 -8.61 12.65 -7.11
C ALA A 269 -8.54 14.17 -6.86
N VAL A 270 -7.61 14.61 -6.00
CA VAL A 270 -7.40 16.05 -5.71
C VAL A 270 -6.91 16.85 -6.93
N GLY A 271 -6.37 16.20 -7.94
CA GLY A 271 -5.94 16.81 -9.21
C GLY A 271 -7.04 16.90 -10.26
N ILE A 272 -8.23 16.35 -10.00
CA ILE A 272 -9.37 16.35 -10.92
C ILE A 272 -10.34 17.45 -10.49
N PRO A 273 -10.77 18.35 -11.41
CA PRO A 273 -11.77 19.35 -11.10
C PRO A 273 -13.04 18.74 -10.51
N PRO A 274 -13.61 19.34 -9.46
CA PRO A 274 -14.81 18.80 -8.79
C PRO A 274 -15.98 18.52 -9.71
N GLU A 275 -16.25 19.41 -10.66
CA GLU A 275 -17.35 19.30 -11.63
C GLU A 275 -17.18 18.10 -12.59
N ILE A 276 -15.95 17.67 -12.83
CA ILE A 276 -15.64 16.50 -13.65
C ILE A 276 -15.86 15.22 -12.84
N LEU A 277 -15.38 15.22 -11.58
CA LEU A 277 -15.45 14.03 -10.71
C LEU A 277 -16.82 13.83 -10.07
N GLU A 278 -17.62 14.90 -9.94
CA GLU A 278 -18.97 14.85 -9.37
C GLU A 278 -19.85 13.78 -10.03
N GLY A 279 -20.39 12.86 -9.20
CA GLY A 279 -21.25 11.76 -9.66
C GLY A 279 -20.53 10.67 -10.47
N VAL A 280 -19.21 10.74 -10.60
CA VAL A 280 -18.40 9.65 -11.16
C VAL A 280 -18.17 8.63 -10.04
N ASP A 281 -18.66 7.41 -10.24
CA ASP A 281 -18.40 6.31 -9.33
C ASP A 281 -17.03 5.73 -9.61
N SER A 282 -16.34 5.35 -8.54
CA SER A 282 -14.96 4.86 -8.61
C SER A 282 -14.75 3.74 -7.61
N GLN A 283 -13.86 2.80 -7.92
CA GLN A 283 -13.41 1.81 -6.97
C GLN A 283 -12.14 2.32 -6.27
N THR A 284 -12.06 2.10 -4.96
CA THR A 284 -10.87 2.35 -4.17
C THR A 284 -10.65 1.26 -3.14
N TRP A 285 -9.39 1.09 -2.71
CA TRP A 285 -9.03 0.08 -1.72
C TRP A 285 -9.48 0.44 -0.32
N TRP A 286 -9.39 1.71 0.01
CA TRP A 286 -9.75 2.30 1.28
C TRP A 286 -9.94 3.81 1.11
N TYR A 287 -10.71 4.41 1.98
CA TYR A 287 -10.91 5.85 2.01
C TYR A 287 -10.91 6.33 3.46
N HIS A 288 -10.29 7.46 3.72
CA HIS A 288 -10.12 7.99 5.06
C HIS A 288 -11.42 8.44 5.73
N ASP A 289 -12.44 8.84 4.96
CA ASP A 289 -13.76 9.19 5.47
C ASP A 289 -14.73 8.00 5.37
N LYS A 290 -15.30 7.61 6.51
CA LYS A 290 -16.25 6.50 6.64
C LYS A 290 -17.70 6.98 6.84
N SER A 291 -18.02 8.23 6.55
CA SER A 291 -19.39 8.79 6.73
C SER A 291 -20.49 8.01 6.00
N GLY A 292 -20.17 7.25 4.96
CA GLY A 292 -21.09 6.36 4.24
C GLY A 292 -21.11 4.90 4.74
N VAL A 293 -20.40 4.58 5.82
CA VAL A 293 -20.21 3.20 6.30
C VAL A 293 -20.95 2.97 7.60
N SER A 294 -21.82 1.97 7.64
CA SER A 294 -22.58 1.60 8.86
C SER A 294 -21.78 0.73 9.84
N ASP A 295 -20.63 0.23 9.45
CA ASP A 295 -19.76 -0.61 10.29
C ASP A 295 -18.98 0.26 11.27
N VAL A 296 -19.46 0.32 12.50
CA VAL A 296 -18.91 1.17 13.58
C VAL A 296 -17.48 0.76 13.94
N GLU A 297 -17.15 -0.54 13.96
CA GLU A 297 -15.80 -1.01 14.26
C GLU A 297 -14.80 -0.54 13.19
N VAL A 298 -15.12 -0.73 11.92
CA VAL A 298 -14.28 -0.31 10.80
C VAL A 298 -14.14 1.21 10.76
N SER A 299 -15.22 1.94 11.03
CA SER A 299 -15.19 3.41 11.09
C SER A 299 -14.24 3.88 12.18
N LYS A 300 -14.33 3.31 13.40
CA LYS A 300 -13.45 3.66 14.50
C LYS A 300 -11.97 3.34 14.19
N LEU A 301 -11.67 2.16 13.66
CA LEU A 301 -10.30 1.79 13.27
C LEU A 301 -9.72 2.75 12.21
N THR A 302 -10.56 3.19 11.27
CA THR A 302 -10.19 4.20 10.28
C THR A 302 -9.89 5.55 10.95
N GLU A 303 -10.83 6.05 11.77
CA GLU A 303 -10.70 7.34 12.46
C GLU A 303 -9.45 7.41 13.34
N ASP A 304 -9.19 6.35 14.12
CA ASP A 304 -8.01 6.26 14.98
C ASP A 304 -6.70 6.35 14.17
N PHE A 305 -6.64 5.69 13.01
CA PHE A 305 -5.47 5.77 12.14
C PHE A 305 -5.35 7.13 11.45
N VAL A 306 -6.44 7.67 10.90
CA VAL A 306 -6.48 8.98 10.24
C VAL A 306 -6.02 10.08 11.19
N LYS A 307 -6.60 10.15 12.39
CA LYS A 307 -6.25 11.13 13.42
C LYS A 307 -4.74 11.07 13.76
N LYS A 308 -4.21 9.87 13.91
CA LYS A 308 -2.79 9.67 14.22
C LYS A 308 -1.89 10.13 13.07
N TYR A 309 -2.24 9.79 11.83
CA TYR A 309 -1.47 10.17 10.66
C TYR A 309 -1.53 11.69 10.41
N GLU A 310 -2.72 12.29 10.47
CA GLU A 310 -2.91 13.74 10.31
C GLU A 310 -2.17 14.56 11.36
N ALA A 311 -2.14 14.09 12.61
CA ALA A 311 -1.39 14.74 13.68
C ALA A 311 0.12 14.83 13.37
N ARG A 312 0.66 13.88 12.60
CA ARG A 312 2.08 13.86 12.22
C ARG A 312 2.37 14.55 10.89
N PHE A 313 1.48 14.43 9.91
CA PHE A 313 1.76 14.84 8.52
C PHE A 313 0.84 15.94 7.99
N GLY A 314 -0.18 16.36 8.75
CA GLY A 314 -1.04 17.50 8.41
C GLY A 314 -2.07 17.25 7.29
N ALA A 315 -2.24 16.00 6.86
CA ALA A 315 -3.21 15.61 5.83
C ALA A 315 -3.67 14.17 6.06
N PRO A 316 -4.88 13.79 5.60
CA PRO A 316 -5.35 12.42 5.71
C PRO A 316 -4.49 11.46 4.88
N PRO A 317 -4.35 10.19 5.32
CA PRO A 317 -3.61 9.19 4.59
C PRO A 317 -4.38 8.72 3.36
N ASP A 318 -3.62 8.37 2.32
CA ASP A 318 -4.07 7.72 1.11
C ASP A 318 -4.14 6.19 1.32
N PRO A 319 -4.91 5.42 0.52
CA PRO A 319 -4.95 3.95 0.59
C PRO A 319 -3.57 3.26 0.61
N TYR A 320 -2.62 3.73 -0.17
CA TYR A 320 -1.28 3.16 -0.22
C TYR A 320 -0.39 3.55 0.96
N ILE A 321 -0.67 4.69 1.58
CA ILE A 321 -0.09 5.10 2.85
C ILE A 321 -0.57 4.17 3.96
N MET A 322 -1.88 3.88 3.98
CA MET A 322 -2.48 2.93 4.91
C MET A 322 -1.84 1.54 4.78
N THR A 323 -1.70 1.02 3.57
CA THR A 323 -1.06 -0.30 3.37
C THR A 323 0.41 -0.32 3.75
N ALA A 324 1.16 0.77 3.52
CA ALA A 324 2.56 0.86 3.94
C ALA A 324 2.69 0.83 5.48
N TYR A 325 1.86 1.59 6.19
CA TYR A 325 1.83 1.59 7.65
C TYR A 325 1.46 0.20 8.22
N PHE A 326 0.36 -0.39 7.74
CA PHE A 326 -0.09 -1.69 8.26
C PHE A 326 0.79 -2.86 7.78
N GLY A 327 1.46 -2.75 6.64
CA GLY A 327 2.51 -3.69 6.23
C GLY A 327 3.68 -3.70 7.21
N SER A 328 4.11 -2.52 7.68
CA SER A 328 5.13 -2.40 8.74
C SER A 328 4.64 -2.96 10.08
N LYS A 329 3.36 -2.75 10.45
CA LYS A 329 2.76 -3.35 11.66
C LYS A 329 2.76 -4.88 11.58
N GLU A 330 2.50 -5.46 10.41
CA GLU A 330 2.56 -6.91 10.18
C GLU A 330 4.00 -7.46 10.23
N ILE A 331 5.00 -6.70 9.76
CA ILE A 331 6.42 -7.04 9.95
C ILE A 331 6.76 -7.07 11.44
N ILE A 332 6.36 -6.04 12.21
CA ILE A 332 6.56 -5.98 13.66
C ILE A 332 5.90 -7.19 14.33
N ARG A 333 4.63 -7.48 13.98
CA ARG A 333 3.90 -8.65 14.50
C ARG A 333 4.60 -9.97 14.18
N ALA A 334 5.14 -10.11 12.96
CA ALA A 334 5.88 -11.31 12.56
C ALA A 334 7.14 -11.52 13.40
N ILE A 335 7.90 -10.45 13.65
CA ILE A 335 9.10 -10.49 14.50
C ILE A 335 8.74 -10.87 15.93
N GLU A 336 7.73 -10.22 16.53
CA GLU A 336 7.32 -10.47 17.91
C GLU A 336 6.72 -11.87 18.10
N ALA A 337 5.85 -12.30 17.17
CA ALA A 337 5.21 -13.62 17.25
C ALA A 337 6.19 -14.77 17.03
N SER A 338 7.24 -14.56 16.22
CA SER A 338 8.29 -15.57 15.99
C SER A 338 9.44 -15.49 17.01
N GLY A 339 9.60 -14.34 17.68
CA GLY A 339 10.80 -14.04 18.47
C GLY A 339 12.08 -14.02 17.62
N SER A 340 11.99 -13.75 16.30
CA SER A 340 13.07 -13.92 15.35
C SER A 340 12.99 -12.92 14.20
N THR A 341 14.13 -12.67 13.54
CA THR A 341 14.22 -11.95 12.26
C THR A 341 14.47 -12.89 11.08
N GLU A 342 14.47 -14.20 11.31
CA GLU A 342 14.64 -15.18 10.24
C GLU A 342 13.32 -15.28 9.41
N PRO A 343 13.42 -15.13 8.06
CA PRO A 343 12.26 -15.04 7.18
C PRO A 343 11.28 -16.22 7.27
N ASP A 344 11.79 -17.43 7.38
CA ASP A 344 11.00 -18.65 7.53
C ASP A 344 10.18 -18.66 8.82
N LYS A 345 10.80 -18.28 9.96
CA LYS A 345 10.15 -18.22 11.26
C LYS A 345 9.09 -17.11 11.30
N MET A 346 9.40 -15.94 10.74
CA MET A 346 8.47 -14.82 10.62
C MET A 346 7.24 -15.21 9.81
N TYR A 347 7.44 -15.79 8.63
CA TYR A 347 6.35 -16.24 7.77
C TYR A 347 5.51 -17.32 8.45
N ALA A 348 6.14 -18.33 9.02
CA ALA A 348 5.44 -19.41 9.73
C ALA A 348 4.60 -18.88 10.92
N ALA A 349 5.10 -17.89 11.66
CA ALA A 349 4.38 -17.28 12.78
C ALA A 349 3.12 -16.53 12.29
N LEU A 350 3.20 -15.80 11.17
CA LEU A 350 2.03 -15.16 10.58
C LEU A 350 1.01 -16.17 10.06
N MET A 351 1.45 -17.25 9.42
CA MET A 351 0.54 -18.28 8.91
C MET A 351 -0.12 -19.09 10.04
N LYS A 352 0.57 -19.27 11.17
CA LYS A 352 0.01 -19.90 12.37
C LYS A 352 -1.06 -19.03 13.05
N ASN A 353 -0.89 -17.72 13.04
CA ASN A 353 -1.82 -16.72 13.59
C ASN A 353 -2.19 -15.71 12.49
N PRO A 354 -3.01 -16.13 11.51
CA PRO A 354 -3.17 -15.35 10.29
C PRO A 354 -4.06 -14.11 10.44
N ASN A 355 -4.80 -13.99 11.55
CA ASN A 355 -5.73 -12.87 11.76
C ASN A 355 -4.99 -11.62 12.21
N PHE A 356 -5.36 -10.47 11.62
CA PHE A 356 -4.82 -9.16 11.96
C PHE A 356 -5.83 -8.04 11.75
N LEU A 357 -5.52 -6.85 12.24
CA LEU A 357 -6.37 -5.66 12.13
C LEU A 357 -5.67 -4.57 11.32
N THR A 358 -6.46 -3.86 10.52
CA THR A 358 -6.02 -2.66 9.81
C THR A 358 -7.06 -1.55 9.94
N ALA A 359 -6.78 -0.35 9.45
CA ALA A 359 -7.79 0.70 9.30
C ALA A 359 -8.94 0.30 8.34
N LYS A 360 -8.81 -0.81 7.64
CA LYS A 360 -9.82 -1.41 6.77
C LYS A 360 -10.69 -2.45 7.50
N GLY A 361 -10.39 -2.70 8.77
CA GLY A 361 -11.02 -3.71 9.59
C GLY A 361 -10.23 -5.01 9.71
N PRO A 362 -10.89 -6.08 10.19
CA PRO A 362 -10.30 -7.39 10.31
C PRO A 362 -9.84 -7.98 8.98
N ALA A 363 -8.73 -8.67 9.02
CA ALA A 363 -8.14 -9.37 7.89
C ALA A 363 -7.53 -10.71 8.31
N THR A 364 -7.36 -11.60 7.34
CA THR A 364 -6.74 -12.92 7.55
C THR A 364 -5.80 -13.22 6.39
N TRP A 365 -4.55 -13.58 6.68
CA TRP A 365 -3.62 -14.07 5.67
C TRP A 365 -4.07 -15.40 5.09
N ARG A 366 -4.09 -15.52 3.78
CA ARG A 366 -4.32 -16.77 3.05
C ARG A 366 -2.96 -17.46 2.82
N VAL A 367 -3.02 -18.75 2.52
CA VAL A 367 -1.83 -19.57 2.22
C VAL A 367 -1.01 -19.04 1.04
N ASP A 368 -1.66 -18.40 0.09
CA ASP A 368 -1.02 -17.77 -1.08
C ASP A 368 -0.32 -16.43 -0.76
N GLY A 369 -0.37 -15.96 0.50
CA GLY A 369 0.28 -14.71 0.93
C GLY A 369 -0.51 -13.44 0.63
N ARG A 370 -1.78 -13.60 0.24
CA ARG A 370 -2.75 -12.52 0.04
C ARG A 370 -3.64 -12.38 1.27
N PRO A 371 -4.02 -11.18 1.69
CA PRO A 371 -5.00 -11.01 2.76
C PRO A 371 -6.43 -11.18 2.24
N ARG A 372 -7.27 -11.72 3.09
CA ARG A 372 -8.72 -11.67 2.97
C ARG A 372 -9.24 -10.63 3.93
N TYR A 373 -9.79 -9.56 3.45
CA TYR A 373 -10.39 -8.49 4.23
C TYR A 373 -11.90 -8.70 4.40
N LYS A 374 -12.47 -8.15 5.47
CA LYS A 374 -13.92 -8.01 5.62
C LYS A 374 -14.51 -7.24 4.43
N TYR A 375 -13.83 -6.16 4.01
CA TYR A 375 -14.16 -5.39 2.81
C TYR A 375 -12.94 -5.35 1.88
N ASN A 376 -13.03 -5.91 0.69
CA ASN A 376 -11.92 -5.91 -0.27
C ASN A 376 -11.73 -4.55 -0.94
N ALA A 377 -12.81 -3.92 -1.36
CA ALA A 377 -12.80 -2.59 -1.96
C ALA A 377 -14.05 -1.80 -1.56
N TRP A 378 -14.01 -0.51 -1.78
CA TRP A 378 -15.11 0.43 -1.59
C TRP A 378 -15.45 1.08 -2.91
N ILE A 379 -16.72 1.37 -3.12
CA ILE A 379 -17.17 2.22 -4.21
C ILE A 379 -17.43 3.60 -3.62
N ILE A 380 -16.82 4.59 -4.25
CA ILE A 380 -16.88 5.98 -3.85
C ILE A 380 -17.45 6.81 -5.00
N SER A 381 -18.35 7.71 -4.70
CA SER A 381 -18.90 8.65 -5.68
C SER A 381 -18.35 10.04 -5.42
N GLY A 382 -17.92 10.72 -6.48
CA GLY A 382 -17.37 12.08 -6.37
C GLY A 382 -18.42 13.07 -5.88
N LEU A 383 -18.04 13.89 -4.90
CA LEU A 383 -18.90 14.94 -4.33
C LEU A 383 -18.82 16.24 -5.14
N PRO A 384 -19.94 16.99 -5.25
CA PRO A 384 -19.91 18.34 -5.77
C PRO A 384 -19.05 19.27 -4.90
N ALA A 385 -18.55 20.36 -5.47
CA ALA A 385 -17.60 21.24 -4.83
C ALA A 385 -18.10 21.80 -3.47
N ASP A 386 -19.38 22.18 -3.40
CA ASP A 386 -20.03 22.75 -2.21
C ASP A 386 -20.24 21.73 -1.06
N LYS A 387 -20.09 20.43 -1.33
CA LYS A 387 -20.21 19.35 -0.35
C LYS A 387 -18.87 18.82 0.14
N ARG A 388 -17.76 19.33 -0.38
CA ARG A 388 -16.41 18.94 0.02
C ARG A 388 -15.96 19.72 1.24
N ALA A 389 -15.74 19.06 2.37
CA ALA A 389 -15.20 19.70 3.58
C ALA A 389 -13.75 20.21 3.37
N SER A 390 -13.01 19.58 2.48
CA SER A 390 -11.64 19.98 2.06
C SER A 390 -11.34 19.43 0.68
N LYS A 391 -10.20 19.80 0.11
CA LYS A 391 -9.72 19.21 -1.17
C LYS A 391 -9.57 17.69 -1.11
N ASN A 392 -9.23 17.15 0.07
CA ASN A 392 -9.04 15.72 0.27
C ASN A 392 -10.37 14.99 0.52
N HIS A 393 -11.44 15.70 0.87
CA HIS A 393 -12.80 15.15 1.01
C HIS A 393 -13.55 15.23 -0.32
N TRP A 394 -13.05 14.47 -1.32
CA TRP A 394 -13.51 14.55 -2.70
C TRP A 394 -14.69 13.63 -3.04
N GLY A 395 -14.97 12.63 -2.21
CA GLY A 395 -16.00 11.63 -2.47
C GLY A 395 -16.65 11.10 -1.21
N ARG A 396 -17.69 10.29 -1.40
CA ARG A 396 -18.38 9.56 -0.33
C ARG A 396 -18.49 8.09 -0.70
N ILE A 397 -18.25 7.20 0.26
CA ILE A 397 -18.48 5.76 0.10
C ILE A 397 -20.00 5.52 -0.09
N ILE A 398 -20.36 4.81 -1.15
CA ILE A 398 -21.74 4.50 -1.52
C ILE A 398 -22.00 2.99 -1.56
N ASP A 399 -20.97 2.16 -1.65
CA ASP A 399 -21.07 0.70 -1.67
C ASP A 399 -19.73 0.06 -1.26
N SER A 400 -19.73 -1.24 -1.06
CA SER A 400 -18.53 -2.01 -0.71
C SER A 400 -18.57 -3.42 -1.28
N HIS A 401 -17.40 -3.94 -1.58
CA HIS A 401 -17.22 -5.33 -1.94
C HIS A 401 -16.66 -6.10 -0.75
N SER A 402 -17.40 -7.08 -0.27
CA SER A 402 -17.01 -7.89 0.88
C SER A 402 -16.24 -9.15 0.48
N GLY A 403 -15.38 -9.59 1.39
CA GLY A 403 -14.84 -10.93 1.52
C GLY A 403 -14.22 -11.53 0.27
N ASP A 404 -14.81 -12.62 -0.19
CA ASP A 404 -14.22 -13.52 -1.20
C ASP A 404 -14.60 -13.19 -2.64
N ALA A 405 -15.46 -12.19 -2.87
CA ALA A 405 -16.07 -11.92 -4.19
C ALA A 405 -15.06 -11.81 -5.35
N PHE A 406 -13.80 -11.43 -5.06
CA PHE A 406 -12.78 -11.23 -6.09
C PHE A 406 -11.53 -12.06 -5.89
N LEU A 407 -11.49 -12.87 -4.84
CA LEU A 407 -10.32 -13.68 -4.55
C LEU A 407 -10.38 -14.96 -5.39
N PRO A 408 -9.34 -15.27 -6.16
CA PRO A 408 -9.29 -16.55 -6.87
C PRO A 408 -9.20 -17.71 -5.88
N ASP A 409 -9.72 -18.86 -6.27
CA ASP A 409 -9.53 -20.09 -5.51
C ASP A 409 -8.03 -20.40 -5.40
N VAL A 410 -7.54 -20.69 -4.20
CA VAL A 410 -6.13 -21.01 -3.97
C VAL A 410 -5.68 -22.25 -4.74
N LYS A 411 -6.59 -23.19 -5.00
CA LYS A 411 -6.30 -24.37 -5.82
C LYS A 411 -5.97 -24.00 -7.25
N SER A 412 -6.65 -22.98 -7.83
CA SER A 412 -6.34 -22.50 -9.19
C SER A 412 -4.96 -21.84 -9.28
N LEU A 413 -4.38 -21.43 -8.15
CA LEU A 413 -3.04 -20.86 -8.02
C LEU A 413 -1.97 -21.92 -7.66
N GLY A 414 -2.36 -23.22 -7.59
CA GLY A 414 -1.46 -24.32 -7.31
C GLY A 414 -1.19 -24.62 -5.82
N TRP A 415 -2.01 -24.05 -4.91
CA TRP A 415 -1.88 -24.25 -3.44
C TRP A 415 -2.75 -25.41 -2.94
#